data_6dfd95df4ee1e0bebd9f6dd237e254e5
#
_entry.id   6dfd95df4ee1e0bebd9f6dd237e254e5
#
_cell.length_a   1.000
_cell.length_b   1.000
_cell.length_c   1.000
_cell.angle_alpha   90.00
_cell.angle_beta   90.00
_cell.angle_gamma   90.00
#
_symmetry.space_group_name_H-M   'P 1'
#
loop_
_entity.id
_entity.type
_entity.pdbx_description
1 polymer ?
#
loop_
_entity_poly.entity_id
_entity_poly.type
_entity_poly.pdbx_seq_one_letter_code
_entity_poly.pdbx_strand_id
1 'polypeptide(L)'
;MSWNYRIARKTLKCKVDLSDDYYEEDCFGIVECYYNEEGEIYATTESFIEPYGETLEELKWSFNKMKEAFEKEVLDLDNIVYAKI
;
A
#
# COMPACT_ATOMS: atom_id res chain seq x y z
N MET A 1 -6.93 8.58 -16.21
CA MET A 1 -6.58 7.72 -15.09
C MET A 1 -6.05 8.54 -13.93
N SER A 2 -6.25 8.07 -12.72
CA SER A 2 -5.85 8.78 -11.52
C SER A 2 -5.15 7.83 -10.54
N TRP A 3 -4.58 8.40 -9.51
CA TRP A 3 -3.95 7.60 -8.47
C TRP A 3 -4.01 8.36 -7.14
N ASN A 4 -3.88 7.61 -6.06
CA ASN A 4 -3.74 8.20 -4.73
C ASN A 4 -2.98 7.23 -3.83
N TYR A 5 -2.67 7.69 -2.62
CA TYR A 5 -2.11 6.83 -1.59
C TYR A 5 -3.23 6.18 -0.81
N ARG A 6 -3.06 4.91 -0.48
CA ARG A 6 -4.02 4.16 0.32
C ARG A 6 -3.27 3.35 1.37
N ILE A 7 -3.92 3.16 2.51
CA ILE A 7 -3.43 2.18 3.48
C ILE A 7 -3.83 0.80 2.97
N ALA A 8 -2.93 -0.13 3.05
CA ALA A 8 -3.18 -1.49 2.61
C ALA A 8 -2.74 -2.49 3.68
N ARG A 9 -3.47 -3.59 3.76
CA ARG A 9 -3.16 -4.71 4.63
C ARG A 9 -2.81 -5.93 3.78
N LYS A 10 -1.79 -6.63 4.17
CA LYS A 10 -1.52 -7.95 3.60
C LYS A 10 -0.98 -8.88 4.67
N THR A 11 -1.17 -10.17 4.46
CA THR A 11 -0.64 -11.21 5.32
C THR A 11 0.77 -11.56 4.85
N LEU A 12 1.71 -11.59 5.78
CA LEU A 12 3.06 -12.04 5.53
C LEU A 12 3.29 -13.35 6.26
N LYS A 13 4.02 -14.25 5.61
CA LYS A 13 4.48 -15.48 6.25
C LYS A 13 5.86 -15.23 6.83
N CYS A 14 5.96 -15.47 8.13
CA CYS A 14 7.20 -15.28 8.87
C CYS A 14 7.69 -16.65 9.33
N LYS A 15 8.96 -16.94 9.09
CA LYS A 15 9.56 -18.20 9.52
C LYS A 15 9.94 -18.13 10.98
N VAL A 16 9.60 -19.18 11.72
CA VAL A 16 10.02 -19.33 13.11
C VAL A 16 11.50 -19.72 13.11
N ASP A 17 12.31 -19.02 13.91
CA ASP A 17 13.75 -19.28 14.00
C ASP A 17 14.03 -20.73 14.34
N LEU A 18 15.01 -21.31 13.61
CA LEU A 18 15.47 -22.69 13.83
C LEU A 18 14.41 -23.76 13.64
N SER A 19 13.34 -23.42 12.90
CA SER A 19 12.24 -24.34 12.62
C SER A 19 11.84 -24.23 11.17
N ASP A 20 11.16 -25.26 10.66
CA ASP A 20 10.54 -25.22 9.33
C ASP A 20 9.12 -24.68 9.38
N ASP A 21 8.66 -24.30 10.57
CA ASP A 21 7.32 -23.77 10.77
C ASP A 21 7.25 -22.29 10.33
N TYR A 22 6.05 -21.90 9.91
CA TYR A 22 5.73 -20.54 9.52
C TYR A 22 4.53 -20.07 10.32
N TYR A 23 4.48 -18.78 10.59
CA TYR A 23 3.28 -18.14 11.11
C TYR A 23 2.89 -16.99 10.20
N GLU A 24 1.64 -16.58 10.28
CA GLU A 24 1.13 -15.48 9.47
C GLU A 24 0.94 -14.25 10.35
N GLU A 25 1.24 -13.10 9.79
CA GLU A 25 1.15 -11.83 10.48
C GLU A 25 0.58 -10.79 9.55
N ASP A 26 -0.40 -10.02 10.04
CA ASP A 26 -0.94 -8.91 9.29
C ASP A 26 0.05 -7.75 9.30
N CYS A 27 0.29 -7.17 8.13
CA CYS A 27 1.12 -5.99 7.99
C CYS A 27 0.33 -4.90 7.29
N PHE A 28 0.51 -3.68 7.77
CA PHE A 28 -0.13 -2.50 7.21
C PHE A 28 0.93 -1.56 6.69
N GLY A 29 0.65 -0.95 5.55
CA GLY A 29 1.56 0.01 4.95
C GLY A 29 0.85 0.88 3.95
N ILE A 30 1.60 1.73 3.30
CA ILE A 30 1.08 2.67 2.31
C ILE A 30 1.45 2.17 0.92
N VAL A 31 0.50 2.21 0.01
CA VAL A 31 0.73 1.88 -1.41
C VAL A 31 0.21 3.02 -2.27
N GLU A 32 0.74 3.14 -3.47
CA GLU A 32 0.10 3.93 -4.51
C GLU A 32 -0.98 3.07 -5.14
N CYS A 33 -2.16 3.63 -5.30
CA CYS A 33 -3.31 2.93 -5.85
C CYS A 33 -3.72 3.63 -7.13
N TYR A 34 -3.83 2.88 -8.21
CA TYR A 34 -4.11 3.42 -9.54
C TYR A 34 -5.51 3.06 -9.99
N TYR A 35 -6.22 4.05 -10.50
CA TYR A 35 -7.63 3.91 -10.92
C TYR A 35 -7.75 4.07 -12.43
N ASN A 36 -8.62 3.27 -13.03
CA ASN A 36 -8.94 3.40 -14.44
C ASN A 36 -9.93 4.57 -14.66
N GLU A 37 -10.37 4.77 -15.88
CA GLU A 37 -11.28 5.87 -16.22
C GLU A 37 -12.65 5.76 -15.55
N GLU A 38 -13.02 4.56 -15.14
CA GLU A 38 -14.28 4.31 -14.44
C GLU A 38 -14.16 4.45 -12.92
N GLY A 39 -12.96 4.79 -12.44
CA GLY A 39 -12.71 4.94 -11.01
C GLY A 39 -12.47 3.63 -10.29
N GLU A 40 -12.21 2.56 -11.01
CA GLU A 40 -11.93 1.26 -10.42
C GLU A 40 -10.43 1.04 -10.26
N ILE A 41 -10.06 0.31 -9.22
CA ILE A 41 -8.64 0.02 -8.96
C ILE A 41 -8.15 -1.03 -9.94
N TYR A 42 -7.12 -0.71 -10.71
CA TYR A 42 -6.51 -1.67 -11.63
C TYR A 42 -5.10 -2.07 -11.25
N ALA A 43 -4.45 -1.35 -10.36
CA ALA A 43 -3.09 -1.69 -9.91
C ALA A 43 -2.76 -0.98 -8.60
N THR A 44 -1.79 -1.54 -7.89
CA THR A 44 -1.15 -0.90 -6.74
C THR A 44 0.35 -1.14 -6.85
N THR A 45 1.14 -0.38 -6.10
CA THR A 45 2.56 -0.71 -5.97
C THR A 45 2.70 -2.06 -5.28
N GLU A 46 3.71 -2.83 -5.68
CA GLU A 46 3.93 -4.17 -5.12
C GLU A 46 4.41 -4.15 -3.68
N SER A 47 5.21 -3.16 -3.35
CA SER A 47 5.78 -3.01 -2.02
C SER A 47 5.17 -1.82 -1.31
N PHE A 48 5.17 -1.87 0.01
CA PHE A 48 4.82 -0.70 0.80
C PHE A 48 5.86 0.38 0.53
N ILE A 49 5.39 1.62 0.45
CA ILE A 49 6.24 2.78 0.20
C ILE A 49 6.32 3.64 1.43
N GLU A 50 7.34 4.47 1.47
CA GLU A 50 7.57 5.40 2.58
C GLU A 50 7.78 6.80 2.04
N PRO A 51 7.59 7.84 2.87
CA PRO A 51 7.85 9.20 2.45
C PRO A 51 9.30 9.38 2.01
N TYR A 52 9.49 10.12 0.93
CA TYR A 52 10.81 10.34 0.37
C TYR A 52 10.88 11.73 -0.27
N GLY A 53 12.06 12.30 -0.26
CA GLY A 53 12.33 13.54 -0.97
C GLY A 53 13.82 13.79 -1.03
N GLU A 54 14.28 14.46 -2.08
CA GLU A 54 15.67 14.86 -2.21
C GLU A 54 15.97 16.12 -1.39
N THR A 55 14.91 16.83 -0.97
CA THR A 55 15.01 17.97 -0.08
C THR A 55 14.07 17.76 1.10
N LEU A 56 14.30 18.50 2.18
CA LEU A 56 13.42 18.42 3.35
C LEU A 56 11.98 18.80 2.98
N GLU A 57 11.82 19.80 2.11
CA GLU A 57 10.49 20.24 1.69
C GLU A 57 9.76 19.19 0.88
N GLU A 58 10.47 18.47 0.01
CA GLU A 58 9.89 17.35 -0.73
C GLU A 58 9.48 16.23 0.19
N LEU A 59 10.28 15.94 1.21
CA LEU A 59 9.95 14.93 2.20
C LEU A 59 8.68 15.30 2.96
N LYS A 60 8.54 16.55 3.37
CA LYS A 60 7.35 17.03 4.06
C LYS A 60 6.12 16.92 3.18
N TRP A 61 6.24 17.29 1.92
CA TRP A 61 5.14 17.18 0.96
C TRP A 61 4.70 15.73 0.81
N SER A 62 5.66 14.83 0.60
CA SER A 62 5.41 13.40 0.45
C SER A 62 4.69 12.84 1.69
N PHE A 63 5.18 13.17 2.87
CA PHE A 63 4.58 12.73 4.13
C PHE A 63 3.14 13.24 4.26
N ASN A 64 2.90 14.51 3.97
CA ASN A 64 1.56 15.10 4.09
C ASN A 64 0.58 14.48 3.08
N LYS A 65 1.05 14.15 1.89
CA LYS A 65 0.22 13.47 0.90
C LYS A 65 -0.13 12.04 1.33
N MET A 66 0.84 11.30 1.82
CA MET A 66 0.62 9.93 2.27
C MET A 66 -0.31 9.87 3.47
N LYS A 67 -0.27 10.88 4.31
CA LYS A 67 -1.13 10.99 5.48
C LYS A 67 -2.61 10.99 5.12
N GLU A 68 -2.97 11.49 3.94
CA GLU A 68 -4.35 11.51 3.46
C GLU A 68 -4.92 10.10 3.27
N ALA A 69 -4.05 9.10 3.11
CA ALA A 69 -4.48 7.71 2.96
C ALA A 69 -5.26 7.19 4.17
N PHE A 70 -5.01 7.75 5.36
CA PHE A 70 -5.71 7.34 6.59
C PHE A 70 -7.19 7.74 6.60
N GLU A 71 -7.59 8.64 5.72
CA GLU A 71 -8.98 9.08 5.60
C GLU A 71 -9.83 8.12 4.77
N LYS A 72 -9.21 7.14 4.13
CA LYS A 72 -9.88 6.20 3.23
C LYS A 72 -9.88 4.80 3.82
N GLU A 73 -10.72 3.94 3.26
CA GLU A 73 -10.78 2.54 3.69
C GLU A 73 -9.46 1.82 3.43
N VAL A 74 -9.14 0.89 4.32
CA VAL A 74 -7.96 0.03 4.17
C VAL A 74 -8.22 -0.97 3.05
N LEU A 75 -7.27 -1.09 2.14
CA LEU A 75 -7.33 -2.09 1.06
C LEU A 75 -6.82 -3.44 1.59
N ASP A 76 -7.56 -4.49 1.28
CA ASP A 76 -7.15 -5.86 1.61
C ASP A 76 -6.44 -6.46 0.41
N LEU A 77 -5.11 -6.41 0.41
CA LEU A 77 -4.32 -6.89 -0.72
C LEU A 77 -4.36 -8.41 -0.91
N ASP A 78 -4.75 -9.15 0.12
CA ASP A 78 -4.89 -10.59 -0.01
C ASP A 78 -6.10 -10.97 -0.86
N ASN A 79 -7.12 -10.13 -0.87
CA ASN A 79 -8.40 -10.44 -1.51
C ASN A 79 -8.80 -9.44 -2.60
N ILE A 80 -7.98 -8.44 -2.85
CA ILE A 80 -8.33 -7.42 -3.84
C ILE A 80 -8.45 -8.04 -5.24
N VAL A 81 -9.46 -7.61 -5.97
CA VAL A 81 -9.66 -8.00 -7.38
C VAL A 81 -9.43 -6.75 -8.22
N TYR A 82 -8.41 -6.80 -9.06
CA TYR A 82 -8.07 -5.65 -9.90
C TYR A 82 -8.95 -5.59 -11.13
N ALA A 83 -9.43 -4.40 -11.43
CA ALA A 83 -10.16 -4.15 -12.66
C ALA A 83 -9.18 -4.12 -13.84
N LYS A 84 -9.72 -4.22 -15.04
CA LYS A 84 -8.93 -4.08 -16.27
C LYS A 84 -8.77 -2.59 -16.58
N ILE A 85 -7.67 -2.29 -17.21
CA ILE A 85 -7.39 -0.93 -17.67
C ILE A 85 -8.38 -0.54 -18.77
#